data_189539df7ab082bde5ee441515e0d6ef
#
_entry.id   189539df7ab082bde5ee441515e0d6ef
#
_cell.length_a   1.000
_cell.length_b   1.000
_cell.length_c   1.000
_cell.angle_alpha   90.00
_cell.angle_beta   90.00
_cell.angle_gamma   90.00
#
_symmetry.space_group_name_H-M   'P 1'
#
loop_
_entity.id
_entity.type
_entity.pdbx_description
1 polymer ?
#
loop_
_entity_poly.entity_id
_entity_poly.type
_entity_poly.pdbx_seq_one_letter_code
_entity_poly.pdbx_strand_id
1 'polypeptide(L)'
;MLTAIGEDRPGLVEEVSEFVFARGGSIEDSRMANMHGQFAIVMAIAGSPAVLARITDDLAVLREATSIDARLTPAAPPGASPAASLPYRLTGRALDQAGLVHQVANVLRNLDVNIETMETTLETAPVTGAPVFAMDLVIAVPASTQVLRP
;
A
#
# COMPACT_ATOMS: atom_id res chain seq x y z
N MET A 1 -6.03 -3.63 11.12
CA MET A 1 -5.04 -3.64 10.04
C MET A 1 -3.74 -4.20 10.56
N LEU A 2 -3.27 -5.34 10.02
CA LEU A 2 -1.93 -5.86 10.23
C LEU A 2 -0.99 -5.26 9.18
N THR A 3 0.13 -4.73 9.62
CA THR A 3 1.24 -4.34 8.75
C THR A 3 2.45 -5.15 9.12
N ALA A 4 3.18 -5.66 8.13
CA ALA A 4 4.41 -6.41 8.36
C ALA A 4 5.46 -6.06 7.31
N ILE A 5 6.71 -5.94 7.75
CA ILE A 5 7.85 -5.61 6.89
C ILE A 5 9.11 -6.35 7.37
N GLY A 6 9.92 -6.79 6.44
CA GLY A 6 11.19 -7.46 6.71
C GLY A 6 11.92 -7.89 5.46
N GLU A 7 13.00 -8.64 5.63
CA GLU A 7 13.76 -9.21 4.51
C GLU A 7 12.91 -10.27 3.78
N ASP A 8 12.87 -10.20 2.45
CA ASP A 8 12.06 -11.10 1.65
C ASP A 8 12.66 -12.51 1.56
N ARG A 9 11.79 -13.51 1.68
CA ARG A 9 12.10 -14.90 1.44
C ARG A 9 10.85 -15.71 1.08
N PRO A 10 11.01 -16.84 0.38
CA PRO A 10 9.90 -17.76 0.15
C PRO A 10 9.22 -18.21 1.45
N GLY A 11 7.90 -18.28 1.44
CA GLY A 11 7.08 -18.75 2.55
C GLY A 11 6.53 -17.67 3.49
N LEU A 12 7.01 -16.41 3.45
CA LEU A 12 6.56 -15.37 4.38
C LEU A 12 5.05 -15.11 4.32
N VAL A 13 4.45 -15.11 3.15
CA VAL A 13 3.00 -14.91 3.01
C VAL A 13 2.23 -16.04 3.68
N GLU A 14 2.70 -17.27 3.50
CA GLU A 14 2.11 -18.46 4.13
C GLU A 14 2.24 -18.37 5.65
N GLU A 15 3.43 -18.10 6.17
CA GLU A 15 3.69 -18.00 7.61
C GLU A 15 2.84 -16.88 8.27
N VAL A 16 2.72 -15.71 7.63
CA VAL A 16 1.90 -14.61 8.14
C VAL A 16 0.41 -14.96 8.08
N SER A 17 -0.06 -15.59 7.01
CA SER A 17 -1.46 -15.98 6.87
C SER A 17 -1.84 -17.11 7.82
N GLU A 18 -0.97 -18.10 8.01
CA GLU A 18 -1.14 -19.18 8.99
C GLU A 18 -1.15 -18.63 10.43
N PHE A 19 -0.29 -17.67 10.74
CA PHE A 19 -0.29 -17.00 12.04
C PHE A 19 -1.65 -16.38 12.38
N VAL A 20 -2.29 -15.71 11.40
CA VAL A 20 -3.63 -15.11 11.55
C VAL A 20 -4.70 -16.19 11.65
N PHE A 21 -4.66 -17.18 10.75
CA PHE A 21 -5.64 -18.26 10.68
C PHE A 21 -5.65 -19.12 11.95
N ALA A 22 -4.49 -19.55 12.44
CA ALA A 22 -4.36 -20.38 13.65
C ALA A 22 -4.92 -19.69 14.91
N ARG A 23 -5.06 -18.36 14.90
CA ARG A 23 -5.64 -17.57 16.00
C ARG A 23 -7.12 -17.27 15.80
N GLY A 24 -7.72 -17.75 14.71
CA GLY A 24 -9.13 -17.59 14.39
C GLY A 24 -9.45 -16.26 13.68
N GLY A 25 -8.43 -15.55 13.17
CA GLY A 25 -8.61 -14.37 12.34
C GLY A 25 -8.93 -14.73 10.89
N SER A 26 -9.60 -13.84 10.19
CA SER A 26 -9.88 -13.92 8.76
C SER A 26 -9.24 -12.74 8.03
N ILE A 27 -8.56 -13.01 6.92
CA ILE A 27 -7.99 -11.97 6.06
C ILE A 27 -9.06 -11.59 5.03
N GLU A 28 -9.49 -10.32 5.04
CA GLU A 28 -10.52 -9.80 4.15
C GLU A 28 -9.95 -9.07 2.92
N ASP A 29 -8.85 -8.36 3.09
CA ASP A 29 -8.14 -7.67 2.02
C ASP A 29 -6.65 -7.61 2.35
N SER A 30 -5.81 -7.56 1.31
CA SER A 30 -4.38 -7.43 1.50
C SER A 30 -3.71 -6.75 0.32
N ARG A 31 -2.62 -6.06 0.62
CA ARG A 31 -1.69 -5.51 -0.38
C ARG A 31 -0.27 -5.87 0.04
N MET A 32 0.50 -6.33 -0.93
CA MET A 32 1.88 -6.76 -0.73
C MET A 32 2.79 -6.11 -1.77
N ALA A 33 3.98 -5.78 -1.36
CA ALA A 33 5.05 -5.36 -2.24
C ALA A 33 6.36 -6.08 -1.88
N ASN A 34 7.11 -6.45 -2.91
CA ASN A 34 8.52 -6.82 -2.78
C ASN A 34 9.34 -5.72 -3.45
N MET A 35 10.26 -5.12 -2.72
CA MET A 35 11.06 -4.01 -3.20
C MET A 35 12.51 -4.14 -2.70
N HIS A 36 13.44 -4.31 -3.62
CA HIS A 36 14.88 -4.44 -3.30
C HIS A 36 15.19 -5.49 -2.21
N GLY A 37 14.52 -6.65 -2.27
CA GLY A 37 14.69 -7.72 -1.28
C GLY A 37 14.00 -7.46 0.06
N GLN A 38 13.15 -6.45 0.13
CA GLN A 38 12.28 -6.19 1.27
C GLN A 38 10.85 -6.61 0.96
N PHE A 39 10.28 -7.40 1.85
CA PHE A 39 8.87 -7.75 1.87
C PHE A 39 8.10 -6.73 2.70
N ALA A 40 6.98 -6.26 2.18
CA ALA A 40 6.04 -5.45 2.93
C ALA A 40 4.60 -5.89 2.63
N ILE A 41 3.77 -6.05 3.66
CA ILE A 41 2.37 -6.42 3.50
C ILE A 41 1.49 -5.64 4.46
N VAL A 42 0.31 -5.27 3.97
CA VAL A 42 -0.78 -4.68 4.75
C VAL A 42 -2.01 -5.57 4.57
N MET A 43 -2.63 -5.99 5.67
CA MET A 43 -3.80 -6.87 5.66
C MET A 43 -4.94 -6.29 6.50
N ALA A 44 -6.16 -6.35 5.98
CA ALA A 44 -7.36 -6.18 6.76
C ALA A 44 -7.72 -7.52 7.42
N ILE A 45 -7.73 -7.56 8.75
CA ILE A 45 -8.06 -8.77 9.50
C ILE A 45 -9.38 -8.55 10.22
N ALA A 46 -10.30 -9.48 10.04
CA ALA A 46 -11.54 -9.60 10.79
C ALA A 46 -11.41 -10.66 11.88
N GLY A 47 -12.07 -10.41 12.99
CA GLY A 47 -12.14 -11.34 14.13
C GLY A 47 -12.87 -10.71 15.30
N SER A 48 -13.29 -11.54 16.26
CA SER A 48 -13.82 -11.02 17.53
C SER A 48 -12.76 -10.22 18.28
N PRO A 49 -13.15 -9.36 19.23
CA PRO A 49 -12.18 -8.64 20.06
C PRO A 49 -11.16 -9.55 20.75
N ALA A 50 -11.58 -10.75 21.17
CA ALA A 50 -10.70 -11.74 21.80
C ALA A 50 -9.67 -12.31 20.80
N VAL A 51 -10.07 -12.53 19.54
CA VAL A 51 -9.17 -12.97 18.46
C VAL A 51 -8.15 -11.89 18.15
N LEU A 52 -8.57 -10.65 18.00
CA LEU A 52 -7.68 -9.53 17.70
C LEU A 52 -6.69 -9.26 18.85
N ALA A 53 -7.14 -9.39 20.11
CA ALA A 53 -6.26 -9.30 21.27
C ALA A 53 -5.20 -10.41 21.25
N ARG A 54 -5.59 -11.67 21.00
CA ARG A 54 -4.66 -12.80 20.90
C ARG A 54 -3.63 -12.59 19.78
N ILE A 55 -4.07 -12.11 18.62
CA ILE A 55 -3.13 -11.79 17.51
C ILE A 55 -2.14 -10.72 17.97
N THR A 56 -2.61 -9.68 18.65
CA THR A 56 -1.75 -8.59 19.15
C THR A 56 -0.71 -9.10 20.15
N ASP A 57 -1.15 -9.89 21.13
CA ASP A 57 -0.30 -10.43 22.20
C ASP A 57 0.79 -11.36 21.64
N ASP A 58 0.47 -12.10 20.59
CA ASP A 58 1.34 -13.09 19.99
C ASP A 58 2.22 -12.54 18.83
N LEU A 59 2.20 -11.25 18.53
CA LEU A 59 3.04 -10.67 17.46
C LEU A 59 4.55 -10.93 17.67
N ALA A 60 4.97 -11.05 18.93
CA ALA A 60 6.37 -11.40 19.23
C ALA A 60 6.74 -12.80 18.70
N VAL A 61 5.81 -13.78 18.77
CA VAL A 61 6.00 -15.13 18.22
C VAL A 61 6.19 -15.07 16.70
N LEU A 62 5.38 -14.26 16.02
CA LEU A 62 5.54 -14.07 14.57
C LEU A 62 6.91 -13.46 14.24
N ARG A 63 7.34 -12.46 14.99
CA ARG A 63 8.66 -11.83 14.80
C ARG A 63 9.80 -12.82 15.02
N GLU A 64 9.74 -13.62 16.05
CA GLU A 64 10.77 -14.65 16.35
C GLU A 64 10.85 -15.71 15.25
N ALA A 65 9.71 -16.15 14.72
CA ALA A 65 9.64 -17.16 13.69
C ALA A 65 10.10 -16.66 12.30
N THR A 66 9.77 -15.40 11.98
CA THR A 66 9.91 -14.88 10.60
C THR A 66 10.96 -13.80 10.46
N SER A 67 11.43 -13.20 11.55
CA SER A 67 12.29 -12.01 11.58
C SER A 67 11.67 -10.76 10.94
N ILE A 68 10.35 -10.75 10.71
CA ILE A 68 9.61 -9.58 10.23
C ILE A 68 9.12 -8.70 11.38
N ASP A 69 9.09 -7.39 11.18
CA ASP A 69 8.44 -6.48 12.11
C ASP A 69 6.96 -6.34 11.75
N ALA A 70 6.08 -6.75 12.67
CA ALA A 70 4.64 -6.76 12.47
C ALA A 70 3.93 -5.94 13.55
N ARG A 71 2.87 -5.23 13.13
CA ARG A 71 2.02 -4.44 14.01
C ARG A 71 0.55 -4.62 13.66
N LEU A 72 -0.30 -4.77 14.65
CA LEU A 72 -1.74 -4.72 14.51
C LEU A 72 -2.26 -3.37 15.04
N THR A 73 -2.97 -2.62 14.18
CA THR A 73 -3.61 -1.35 14.56
C THR A 73 -5.12 -1.45 14.29
N PRO A 74 -5.98 -0.84 15.12
CA PRO A 74 -7.39 -0.74 14.80
C PRO A 74 -7.57 -0.15 13.40
N ALA A 75 -8.39 -0.78 12.56
CA ALA A 75 -8.87 -0.12 11.36
C ALA A 75 -9.85 0.97 11.80
N ALA A 76 -9.72 2.17 11.24
CA ALA A 76 -10.83 3.11 11.31
C ALA A 76 -12.07 2.41 10.72
N PRO A 77 -13.26 2.51 11.35
CA PRO A 77 -14.47 2.08 10.68
C PRO A 77 -14.47 2.73 9.30
N PRO A 78 -14.98 2.05 8.25
CA PRO A 78 -15.06 2.67 6.94
C PRO A 78 -15.73 4.02 7.15
N GLY A 79 -14.91 5.07 7.09
CA GLY A 79 -15.34 6.44 7.34
C GLY A 79 -16.53 6.70 6.44
N ALA A 80 -17.40 7.60 6.84
CA ALA A 80 -18.42 8.13 5.95
C ALA A 80 -17.75 8.31 4.58
N SER A 81 -18.27 7.60 3.61
CA SER A 81 -17.70 7.51 2.24
C SER A 81 -17.11 8.85 1.87
N PRO A 82 -15.84 8.98 1.55
CA PRO A 82 -15.33 10.28 1.11
C PRO A 82 -16.31 10.78 0.07
N ALA A 83 -16.64 12.08 0.10
CA ALA A 83 -17.57 12.69 -0.80
C ALA A 83 -17.42 12.05 -2.17
N ALA A 84 -18.52 11.60 -2.80
CA ALA A 84 -18.51 10.75 -3.98
C ALA A 84 -17.35 11.11 -4.89
N SER A 85 -16.38 10.20 -5.00
CA SER A 85 -15.18 10.38 -5.80
C SER A 85 -15.17 9.38 -6.94
N LEU A 86 -14.56 9.76 -8.04
CA LEU A 86 -14.39 8.90 -9.21
C LEU A 86 -12.92 8.47 -9.29
N PRO A 87 -12.64 7.17 -9.48
CA PRO A 87 -11.28 6.71 -9.67
C PRO A 87 -10.78 7.05 -11.09
N TYR A 88 -9.57 7.56 -11.16
CA TYR A 88 -8.84 7.78 -12.41
C TYR A 88 -7.46 7.16 -12.32
N ARG A 89 -6.94 6.68 -13.45
CA ARG A 89 -5.56 6.27 -13.58
C ARG A 89 -4.75 7.41 -14.20
N LEU A 90 -3.71 7.83 -13.51
CA LEU A 90 -2.77 8.85 -13.96
C LEU A 90 -1.40 8.19 -14.19
N THR A 91 -0.92 8.27 -15.42
CA THR A 91 0.41 7.77 -15.77
C THR A 91 1.29 8.92 -16.24
N GLY A 92 2.55 8.90 -15.85
CA GLY A 92 3.52 9.92 -16.24
C GLY A 92 4.90 9.33 -16.51
N ARG A 93 5.62 9.94 -17.44
CA ARG A 93 7.02 9.64 -17.72
C ARG A 93 7.80 10.94 -17.89
N ALA A 94 8.98 10.99 -17.30
CA ALA A 94 9.87 12.16 -17.40
C ALA A 94 11.33 11.69 -17.34
N LEU A 95 12.26 12.53 -17.77
CA LEU A 95 13.66 12.33 -17.42
C LEU A 95 13.80 12.35 -15.89
N ASP A 96 14.63 11.45 -15.38
CA ASP A 96 14.79 11.35 -13.92
C ASP A 96 15.39 12.62 -13.34
N GLN A 97 14.72 13.14 -12.32
CA GLN A 97 15.18 14.28 -11.51
C GLN A 97 14.59 14.20 -10.11
N ALA A 98 15.30 14.79 -9.17
CA ALA A 98 14.82 14.82 -7.78
C ALA A 98 13.48 15.57 -7.65
N GLY A 99 12.56 15.02 -6.87
CA GLY A 99 11.33 15.69 -6.46
C GLY A 99 10.12 15.46 -7.38
N LEU A 100 10.17 14.61 -8.40
CA LEU A 100 9.03 14.35 -9.29
C LEU A 100 7.79 13.87 -8.53
N VAL A 101 7.93 12.93 -7.61
CA VAL A 101 6.83 12.45 -6.77
C VAL A 101 6.23 13.60 -5.95
N HIS A 102 7.09 14.41 -5.32
CA HIS A 102 6.64 15.54 -4.52
C HIS A 102 5.85 16.57 -5.36
N GLN A 103 6.32 16.88 -6.56
CA GLN A 103 5.65 17.84 -7.45
C GLN A 103 4.25 17.35 -7.83
N VAL A 104 4.12 16.09 -8.27
CA VAL A 104 2.83 15.49 -8.63
C VAL A 104 1.89 15.43 -7.42
N ALA A 105 2.37 14.94 -6.28
CA ALA A 105 1.58 14.85 -5.04
C ALA A 105 1.12 16.24 -4.56
N ASN A 106 1.95 17.27 -4.71
CA ASN A 106 1.58 18.64 -4.35
C ASN A 106 0.46 19.20 -5.25
N VAL A 107 0.51 18.93 -6.56
CA VAL A 107 -0.57 19.32 -7.47
C VAL A 107 -1.88 18.64 -7.09
N LEU A 108 -1.85 17.31 -6.90
CA LEU A 108 -3.04 16.54 -6.53
C LEU A 108 -3.64 17.00 -5.20
N ARG A 109 -2.79 17.26 -4.20
CA ARG A 109 -3.22 17.82 -2.90
C ARG A 109 -3.93 19.18 -3.07
N ASN A 110 -3.40 20.06 -3.89
CA ASN A 110 -4.00 21.39 -4.11
C ASN A 110 -5.35 21.30 -4.84
N LEU A 111 -5.63 20.19 -5.50
CA LEU A 111 -6.91 19.89 -6.15
C LEU A 111 -7.84 19.04 -5.27
N ASP A 112 -7.46 18.78 -4.01
CA ASP A 112 -8.16 17.88 -3.08
C ASP A 112 -8.36 16.47 -3.62
N VAL A 113 -7.42 15.99 -4.44
CA VAL A 113 -7.41 14.67 -5.05
C VAL A 113 -6.59 13.72 -4.19
N ASN A 114 -7.20 12.61 -3.76
CA ASN A 114 -6.51 11.58 -3.00
C ASN A 114 -5.76 10.60 -3.92
N ILE A 115 -4.59 10.15 -3.49
CA ILE A 115 -3.83 9.08 -4.16
C ILE A 115 -4.18 7.78 -3.44
N GLU A 116 -4.77 6.81 -4.14
CA GLU A 116 -5.14 5.50 -3.60
C GLU A 116 -4.02 4.48 -3.76
N THR A 117 -3.37 4.48 -4.92
CA THR A 117 -2.19 3.66 -5.18
C THR A 117 -1.15 4.46 -5.95
N MET A 118 0.12 4.14 -5.74
CA MET A 118 1.23 4.73 -6.46
C MET A 118 2.32 3.68 -6.70
N GLU A 119 2.69 3.51 -7.95
CA GLU A 119 3.86 2.74 -8.35
C GLU A 119 4.80 3.65 -9.13
N THR A 120 6.09 3.58 -8.80
CA THR A 120 7.13 4.35 -9.48
C THR A 120 8.29 3.44 -9.84
N THR A 121 8.83 3.61 -11.05
CA THR A 121 9.99 2.85 -11.53
C THR A 121 10.98 3.76 -12.20
N LEU A 122 12.26 3.41 -12.08
CA LEU A 122 13.33 4.02 -12.87
C LEU A 122 13.69 3.07 -14.00
N GLU A 123 13.45 3.51 -15.23
CA GLU A 123 13.71 2.75 -16.45
C GLU A 123 14.89 3.36 -17.20
N THR A 124 15.51 2.58 -18.08
CA THR A 124 16.52 3.10 -19.00
C THR A 124 15.89 3.30 -20.38
N ALA A 125 15.99 4.49 -20.93
CA ALA A 125 15.47 4.78 -22.27
C ALA A 125 16.19 3.92 -23.33
N PRO A 126 15.46 3.17 -24.16
CA PRO A 126 16.07 2.19 -25.07
C PRO A 126 17.07 2.76 -26.08
N VAL A 127 16.88 4.00 -26.48
CA VAL A 127 17.71 4.63 -27.57
C VAL A 127 18.84 5.46 -26.98
N THR A 128 18.58 6.22 -25.93
CA THR A 128 19.53 7.19 -25.38
C THR A 128 20.31 6.67 -24.16
N GLY A 129 19.84 5.59 -23.52
CA GLY A 129 20.39 5.12 -22.25
C GLY A 129 20.10 6.04 -21.07
N ALA A 130 19.34 7.13 -21.27
CA ALA A 130 19.01 8.07 -20.22
C ALA A 130 18.05 7.45 -19.18
N PRO A 131 18.19 7.79 -17.88
CA PRO A 131 17.25 7.34 -16.86
C PRO A 131 15.89 8.05 -17.05
N VAL A 132 14.83 7.26 -17.15
CA VAL A 132 13.44 7.72 -17.27
C VAL A 132 12.67 7.28 -16.03
N PHE A 133 12.12 8.24 -15.34
CA PHE A 133 11.21 8.01 -14.24
C PHE A 133 9.79 7.78 -14.79
N ALA A 134 9.19 6.64 -14.42
CA ALA A 134 7.82 6.30 -14.75
C ALA A 134 6.98 6.25 -13.47
N MET A 135 5.76 6.75 -13.54
CA MET A 135 4.81 6.82 -12.43
C MET A 135 3.44 6.34 -12.90
N ASP A 136 2.80 5.49 -12.09
CA ASP A 136 1.44 5.00 -12.29
C ASP A 136 0.65 5.18 -10.99
N LEU A 137 -0.43 5.94 -11.04
CA LEU A 137 -1.25 6.29 -9.89
C LEU A 137 -2.70 5.90 -10.14
N VAL A 138 -3.37 5.40 -9.10
CA VAL A 138 -4.84 5.45 -8.99
C VAL A 138 -5.18 6.59 -8.04
N ILE A 139 -5.98 7.52 -8.53
CA ILE A 139 -6.38 8.72 -7.80
C ILE A 139 -7.90 8.78 -7.67
N ALA A 140 -8.38 9.27 -6.53
CA ALA A 140 -9.81 9.52 -6.27
C ALA A 140 -10.09 11.01 -6.43
N VAL A 141 -10.80 11.36 -7.50
CA VAL A 141 -11.16 12.76 -7.81
C VAL A 141 -12.54 13.06 -7.25
N PRO A 142 -12.71 14.07 -6.39
CA PRO A 142 -14.02 14.46 -5.90
C PRO A 142 -14.99 14.77 -7.04
N ALA A 143 -16.24 14.30 -6.94
CA ALA A 143 -17.25 14.51 -7.99
C ALA A 143 -17.58 15.99 -8.22
N SER A 144 -17.25 16.85 -7.27
CA SER A 144 -17.34 18.32 -7.38
C SER A 144 -16.25 18.95 -8.23
N THR A 145 -15.15 18.22 -8.49
CA THR A 145 -14.04 18.73 -9.29
C THR A 145 -14.42 18.66 -10.77
N GLN A 146 -14.42 19.79 -11.46
CA GLN A 146 -14.64 19.81 -12.90
C GLN A 146 -13.41 19.24 -13.60
N VAL A 147 -13.48 17.97 -13.98
CA VAL A 147 -12.50 17.38 -14.89
C VAL A 147 -12.88 17.83 -16.30
N LEU A 148 -12.13 18.75 -16.89
CA LEU A 148 -12.24 19.06 -18.30
C LEU A 148 -11.98 17.78 -19.10
N ARG A 149 -13.03 17.26 -19.72
CA ARG A 149 -12.85 16.17 -20.70
C ARG A 149 -12.15 16.76 -21.93
N PRO A 150 -11.09 16.10 -22.43
CA PRO A 150 -10.46 16.51 -23.69
C PRO A 150 -11.42 16.39 -24.86
#